data_54fd39d7b75795e0df1aa6218a8decd7
#
_entry.id   54fd39d7b75795e0df1aa6218a8decd7
#
_cell.length_a   1.000
_cell.length_b   1.000
_cell.length_c   1.000
_cell.angle_alpha   90.00
_cell.angle_beta   90.00
_cell.angle_gamma   90.00
#
_symmetry.space_group_name_H-M   'P 1'
#
loop_
_entity.id
_entity.type
_entity.pdbx_description
1 polymer ?
#
loop_
_entity_poly.entity_id
_entity_poly.type
_entity_poly.pdbx_seq_one_letter_code
_entity_poly.pdbx_strand_id
1 'polypeptide(L)'
;EAKNEDGEDVFKGIENLREKLEKRSTYGPFTSRLDSKDIDYAIFKEFMKNKNGVTVRYKDSLKNNMPEFIEVYFKWLKENKYLTPDDEINIGIFFHAANGGISINKKAETKVDGLFAAGECTGGMHGADRIGGLSTANGLVFGKIAGESASRYASSKSLSEKEEVEFALYEIEGAEELILEVQEIMFKNAMIEKSEVGV
;
A
#
# COMPACT_ATOMS: atom_id res chain seq x y z
N GLU A 1 15.52 12.18 14.14
CA GLU A 1 15.25 13.49 13.55
C GLU A 1 14.73 13.27 12.12
N ALA A 2 13.76 14.08 11.73
CA ALA A 2 13.23 14.07 10.38
C ALA A 2 13.19 15.52 9.87
N LYS A 3 13.81 15.78 8.74
CA LYS A 3 13.96 17.12 8.17
C LYS A 3 13.45 17.17 6.74
N ASN A 4 12.85 18.30 6.37
CA ASN A 4 12.54 18.63 4.99
C ASN A 4 13.77 19.17 4.24
N GLU A 5 13.62 19.54 2.97
CA GLU A 5 14.69 20.10 2.14
C GLU A 5 15.30 21.40 2.71
N ASP A 6 14.49 22.18 3.42
CA ASP A 6 14.92 23.43 4.05
C ASP A 6 15.63 23.20 5.40
N GLY A 7 15.77 21.94 5.83
CA GLY A 7 16.36 21.55 7.09
C GLY A 7 15.45 21.75 8.31
N GLU A 8 14.15 22.03 8.10
CA GLU A 8 13.18 22.19 9.16
C GLU A 8 12.70 20.83 9.68
N ASP A 9 12.41 20.76 10.99
CA ASP A 9 11.83 19.56 11.60
C ASP A 9 10.39 19.32 11.13
N VAL A 10 10.20 18.23 10.39
CA VAL A 10 8.91 17.81 9.83
C VAL A 10 7.85 17.52 10.90
N PHE A 11 8.28 17.14 12.09
CA PHE A 11 7.37 16.82 13.20
C PHE A 11 7.12 18.00 14.14
N LYS A 12 7.59 19.19 13.77
CA LYS A 12 7.37 20.41 14.55
C LYS A 12 5.87 20.67 14.74
N GLY A 13 5.46 20.81 16.01
CA GLY A 13 4.07 21.08 16.37
C GLY A 13 3.21 19.82 16.56
N ILE A 14 3.74 18.62 16.38
CA ILE A 14 3.04 17.40 16.74
C ILE A 14 3.10 17.20 18.25
N GLU A 15 1.94 17.25 18.89
CA GLU A 15 1.81 16.99 20.32
C GLU A 15 2.13 15.52 20.64
N ASN A 16 2.73 15.28 21.82
CA ASN A 16 3.10 13.93 22.29
C ASN A 16 3.92 13.12 21.28
N LEU A 17 4.79 13.79 20.53
CA LEU A 17 5.57 13.21 19.41
C LEU A 17 6.27 11.90 19.79
N ARG A 18 6.89 11.83 20.99
CA ARG A 18 7.60 10.63 21.43
C ARG A 18 6.67 9.42 21.55
N GLU A 19 5.53 9.60 22.20
CA GLU A 19 4.52 8.55 22.37
C GLU A 19 3.95 8.10 21.02
N LYS A 20 3.65 9.05 20.12
CA LYS A 20 3.19 8.76 18.76
C LYS A 20 4.23 8.00 17.94
N LEU A 21 5.51 8.35 18.04
CA LEU A 21 6.59 7.61 17.36
C LEU A 21 6.75 6.19 17.92
N GLU A 22 6.73 6.03 19.26
CA GLU A 22 6.77 4.71 19.90
C GLU A 22 5.60 3.85 19.44
N LYS A 23 4.39 4.41 19.42
CA LYS A 23 3.19 3.71 18.93
C LYS A 23 3.28 3.40 17.44
N ARG A 24 3.73 4.36 16.61
CA ARG A 24 3.89 4.15 15.16
C ARG A 24 4.86 3.02 14.84
N SER A 25 5.87 2.79 15.65
CA SER A 25 6.84 1.70 15.49
C SER A 25 6.27 0.31 15.72
N THR A 26 5.08 0.18 16.30
CA THR A 26 4.47 -1.12 16.66
C THR A 26 3.62 -1.75 15.56
N TYR A 27 3.40 -1.07 14.44
CA TYR A 27 2.58 -1.60 13.34
C TYR A 27 3.16 -1.21 11.97
N GLY A 28 2.74 -1.94 10.93
CA GLY A 28 3.26 -1.81 9.56
C GLY A 28 2.62 -0.64 8.80
N PRO A 29 1.68 -0.90 7.85
CA PRO A 29 1.14 0.15 6.99
C PRO A 29 0.40 1.24 7.76
N PHE A 30 0.19 2.38 7.09
CA PHE A 30 -0.64 3.47 7.60
C PHE A 30 -2.01 2.99 8.07
N THR A 31 -2.48 3.55 9.19
CA THR A 31 -3.87 3.42 9.66
C THR A 31 -4.39 4.76 10.17
N SER A 32 -5.59 5.13 9.76
CA SER A 32 -6.27 6.35 10.20
C SER A 32 -6.87 6.25 11.60
N ARG A 33 -6.93 5.03 12.17
CA ARG A 33 -7.57 4.75 13.46
C ARG A 33 -6.77 5.20 14.68
N LEU A 34 -5.46 5.40 14.51
CA LEU A 34 -4.57 5.76 15.60
C LEU A 34 -4.13 7.23 15.46
N ASP A 35 -3.93 7.90 16.58
CA ASP A 35 -3.43 9.28 16.65
C ASP A 35 -2.00 9.44 16.13
N SER A 36 -1.21 8.36 16.16
CA SER A 36 0.12 8.29 15.53
C SER A 36 0.10 8.46 13.99
N LYS A 37 -1.07 8.48 13.35
CA LYS A 37 -1.24 8.87 11.95
C LYS A 37 -0.65 10.25 11.62
N ASP A 38 -0.55 11.13 12.61
CA ASP A 38 0.02 12.48 12.44
C ASP A 38 1.46 12.43 11.92
N ILE A 39 2.21 11.36 12.26
CA ILE A 39 3.56 11.11 11.75
C ILE A 39 3.54 10.87 10.25
N ASP A 40 2.66 9.97 9.80
CA ASP A 40 2.52 9.63 8.37
C ASP A 40 1.98 10.83 7.57
N TYR A 41 1.05 11.60 8.14
CA TYR A 41 0.54 12.82 7.53
C TYR A 41 1.61 13.88 7.35
N ALA A 42 2.48 14.07 8.34
CA ALA A 42 3.55 15.05 8.26
C ALA A 42 4.53 14.69 7.12
N ILE A 43 4.95 13.42 7.04
CA ILE A 43 5.82 12.92 5.98
C ILE A 43 5.12 13.05 4.60
N PHE A 44 3.84 12.68 4.52
CA PHE A 44 3.07 12.77 3.28
C PHE A 44 2.98 14.21 2.75
N LYS A 45 2.70 15.17 3.63
CA LYS A 45 2.61 16.59 3.25
C LYS A 45 3.93 17.12 2.70
N GLU A 46 5.06 16.74 3.30
CA GLU A 46 6.37 17.12 2.77
C GLU A 46 6.65 16.44 1.41
N PHE A 47 6.34 15.14 1.29
CA PHE A 47 6.50 14.42 0.03
C PHE A 47 5.63 14.99 -1.10
N MET A 48 4.44 15.49 -0.79
CA MET A 48 3.57 16.17 -1.75
C MET A 48 4.14 17.50 -2.25
N LYS A 49 4.97 18.18 -1.45
CA LYS A 49 5.58 19.46 -1.85
C LYS A 49 6.69 19.25 -2.89
N ASN A 50 7.56 18.27 -2.69
CA ASN A 50 8.81 18.17 -3.44
C ASN A 50 9.18 16.79 -3.99
N LYS A 51 8.44 15.73 -3.70
CA LYS A 51 8.71 14.33 -4.09
C LYS A 51 10.09 13.76 -3.65
N ASN A 52 10.94 14.55 -3.00
CA ASN A 52 12.23 14.09 -2.47
C ASN A 52 12.06 13.41 -1.11
N GLY A 53 10.90 13.59 -0.50
CA GLY A 53 10.57 13.01 0.79
C GLY A 53 11.16 13.76 1.96
N VAL A 54 11.45 13.02 3.00
CA VAL A 54 11.95 13.52 4.28
C VAL A 54 13.28 12.84 4.60
N THR A 55 14.27 13.63 4.98
CA THR A 55 15.56 13.11 5.43
C THR A 55 15.49 12.69 6.89
N VAL A 56 15.76 11.43 7.18
CA VAL A 56 15.74 10.85 8.52
C VAL A 56 17.16 10.52 8.97
N ARG A 57 17.48 10.92 10.22
CA ARG A 57 18.68 10.50 10.93
C ARG A 57 18.29 9.69 12.16
N TYR A 58 18.86 8.50 12.28
CA TYR A 58 18.62 7.60 13.41
C TYR A 58 19.56 7.94 14.57
N LYS A 59 19.03 7.86 15.81
CA LYS A 59 19.80 8.12 17.03
C LYS A 59 20.60 6.89 17.44
N ASP A 60 21.69 7.11 18.19
CA ASP A 60 22.55 6.03 18.71
C ASP A 60 21.80 5.05 19.61
N SER A 61 20.75 5.48 20.30
CA SER A 61 19.91 4.59 21.10
C SER A 61 19.24 3.48 20.28
N LEU A 62 18.87 3.74 19.02
CA LEU A 62 18.35 2.72 18.12
C LEU A 62 19.46 1.77 17.66
N LYS A 63 20.63 2.30 17.35
CA LYS A 63 21.78 1.51 16.89
C LYS A 63 22.25 0.47 17.91
N ASN A 64 22.13 0.81 19.20
CA ASN A 64 22.56 -0.05 20.30
C ASN A 64 21.53 -1.12 20.71
N ASN A 65 20.28 -0.97 20.30
CA ASN A 65 19.19 -1.93 20.58
C ASN A 65 18.20 -1.98 19.42
N MET A 66 18.68 -2.48 18.30
CA MET A 66 17.91 -2.49 17.05
C MET A 66 16.94 -3.68 17.02
N PRO A 67 15.65 -3.47 16.78
CA PRO A 67 14.71 -4.56 16.54
C PRO A 67 15.08 -5.34 15.27
N GLU A 68 14.86 -6.66 15.27
CA GLU A 68 15.22 -7.57 14.18
C GLU A 68 14.79 -7.08 12.79
N PHE A 69 13.57 -6.56 12.65
CA PHE A 69 13.07 -6.06 11.37
C PHE A 69 13.83 -4.82 10.89
N ILE A 70 14.35 -4.01 11.80
CA ILE A 70 15.19 -2.85 11.49
C ILE A 70 16.60 -3.30 11.09
N GLU A 71 17.14 -4.34 11.74
CA GLU A 71 18.43 -4.94 11.35
C GLU A 71 18.38 -5.47 9.91
N VAL A 72 17.32 -6.19 9.56
CA VAL A 72 17.08 -6.68 8.20
C VAL A 72 17.02 -5.53 7.19
N TYR A 73 16.31 -4.45 7.53
CA TYR A 73 16.24 -3.25 6.70
C TYR A 73 17.60 -2.61 6.46
N PHE A 74 18.40 -2.38 7.51
CA PHE A 74 19.73 -1.79 7.38
C PHE A 74 20.73 -2.71 6.69
N LYS A 75 20.61 -4.03 6.87
CA LYS A 75 21.39 -4.99 6.09
C LYS A 75 21.10 -4.83 4.59
N TRP A 76 19.83 -4.77 4.22
CA TRP A 76 19.42 -4.53 2.84
C TRP A 76 19.94 -3.18 2.30
N LEU A 77 19.83 -2.09 3.07
CA LEU A 77 20.34 -0.78 2.69
C LEU A 77 21.84 -0.79 2.45
N LYS A 78 22.59 -1.45 3.32
CA LYS A 78 24.05 -1.58 3.18
C LYS A 78 24.43 -2.34 1.91
N GLU A 79 23.75 -3.44 1.62
CA GLU A 79 24.02 -4.29 0.46
C GLU A 79 23.60 -3.65 -0.88
N ASN A 80 22.53 -2.86 -0.89
CA ASN A 80 21.93 -2.35 -2.14
C ASN A 80 22.09 -0.85 -2.35
N LYS A 81 22.32 -0.08 -1.30
CA LYS A 81 22.41 1.40 -1.35
C LYS A 81 23.69 1.94 -0.73
N TYR A 82 24.51 1.06 -0.13
CA TYR A 82 25.75 1.44 0.60
C TYR A 82 25.49 2.40 1.77
N LEU A 83 24.27 2.36 2.35
CA LEU A 83 23.86 3.19 3.48
C LEU A 83 23.90 2.40 4.79
N THR A 84 24.25 3.08 5.87
CA THR A 84 24.33 2.55 7.23
C THR A 84 23.42 3.35 8.17
N PRO A 85 23.19 2.91 9.42
CA PRO A 85 22.45 3.70 10.40
C PRO A 85 23.04 5.07 10.74
N ASP A 86 24.31 5.33 10.34
CA ASP A 86 24.99 6.61 10.57
C ASP A 86 24.70 7.63 9.48
N ASP A 87 24.18 7.18 8.35
CA ASP A 87 23.88 8.02 7.20
C ASP A 87 22.50 8.67 7.34
N GLU A 88 22.32 9.75 6.60
CA GLU A 88 21.00 10.34 6.37
C GLU A 88 20.26 9.55 5.29
N ILE A 89 19.01 9.18 5.57
CA ILE A 89 18.21 8.33 4.70
C ILE A 89 16.96 9.08 4.28
N ASN A 90 16.74 9.23 2.99
CA ASN A 90 15.51 9.80 2.46
C ASN A 90 14.40 8.75 2.49
N ILE A 91 13.29 9.12 3.11
CA ILE A 91 12.07 8.32 3.15
C ILE A 91 10.90 9.08 2.51
N GLY A 92 9.98 8.34 1.95
CA GLY A 92 8.75 8.87 1.38
C GLY A 92 7.57 7.95 1.67
N ILE A 93 6.41 8.35 1.19
CA ILE A 93 5.18 7.57 1.31
C ILE A 93 4.88 6.92 -0.04
N PHE A 94 4.58 5.64 -0.02
CA PHE A 94 4.25 4.87 -1.21
C PHE A 94 3.00 4.03 -0.98
N PHE A 95 2.29 3.69 -2.05
CA PHE A 95 1.21 2.72 -2.00
C PHE A 95 1.72 1.37 -1.51
N HIS A 96 1.07 0.83 -0.49
CA HIS A 96 1.35 -0.49 0.05
C HIS A 96 0.29 -1.52 -0.38
N ALA A 97 -0.98 -1.12 -0.34
CA ALA A 97 -2.13 -1.96 -0.68
C ALA A 97 -3.32 -1.10 -1.09
N ALA A 98 -4.19 -1.65 -1.92
CA ALA A 98 -5.45 -1.03 -2.30
C ALA A 98 -6.62 -1.74 -1.59
N ASN A 99 -7.48 -0.96 -0.92
CA ASN A 99 -8.69 -1.46 -0.28
C ASN A 99 -9.90 -1.16 -1.15
N GLY A 100 -10.16 -2.01 -2.11
CA GLY A 100 -11.23 -1.86 -3.08
C GLY A 100 -11.08 -2.90 -4.17
N GLY A 101 -11.97 -2.91 -5.17
CA GLY A 101 -11.84 -3.80 -6.29
C GLY A 101 -13.14 -4.51 -6.69
N ILE A 102 -13.01 -5.69 -7.25
CA ILE A 102 -14.11 -6.48 -7.79
C ILE A 102 -15.08 -6.86 -6.68
N SER A 103 -16.36 -6.55 -6.86
CA SER A 103 -17.43 -6.98 -5.95
C SER A 103 -17.68 -8.48 -6.10
N ILE A 104 -17.65 -9.19 -4.98
CA ILE A 104 -17.92 -10.62 -4.91
C ILE A 104 -19.00 -10.95 -3.87
N ASN A 105 -19.64 -12.09 -4.04
CA ASN A 105 -20.54 -12.64 -3.03
C ASN A 105 -19.83 -13.64 -2.09
N LYS A 106 -20.57 -14.28 -1.20
CA LYS A 106 -20.04 -15.27 -0.23
C LYS A 106 -19.43 -16.52 -0.88
N LYS A 107 -19.66 -16.74 -2.17
CA LYS A 107 -19.11 -17.84 -2.95
C LYS A 107 -17.93 -17.39 -3.84
N ALA A 108 -17.47 -16.15 -3.65
CA ALA A 108 -16.45 -15.52 -4.47
C ALA A 108 -16.85 -15.32 -5.95
N GLU A 109 -18.15 -15.38 -6.28
CA GLU A 109 -18.68 -15.12 -7.60
C GLU A 109 -18.75 -13.61 -7.84
N THR A 110 -18.35 -13.17 -9.02
CA THR A 110 -18.54 -11.79 -9.48
C THR A 110 -19.91 -11.59 -10.09
N LYS A 111 -20.19 -10.41 -10.64
CA LYS A 111 -21.41 -10.17 -11.41
C LYS A 111 -21.39 -10.82 -12.81
N VAL A 112 -20.23 -11.27 -13.26
CA VAL A 112 -20.07 -11.95 -14.55
C VAL A 112 -20.17 -13.46 -14.32
N ASP A 113 -21.09 -14.13 -15.02
CA ASP A 113 -21.30 -15.57 -14.87
C ASP A 113 -20.02 -16.34 -15.24
N GLY A 114 -19.62 -17.27 -14.37
CA GLY A 114 -18.41 -18.07 -14.53
C GLY A 114 -17.11 -17.36 -14.15
N LEU A 115 -17.15 -16.08 -13.71
CA LEU A 115 -15.97 -15.36 -13.25
C LEU A 115 -15.96 -15.28 -11.72
N PHE A 116 -14.85 -15.73 -11.14
CA PHE A 116 -14.59 -15.72 -9.69
C PHE A 116 -13.38 -14.84 -9.39
N ALA A 117 -13.37 -14.20 -8.22
CA ALA A 117 -12.25 -13.38 -7.79
C ALA A 117 -11.97 -13.57 -6.30
N ALA A 118 -10.70 -13.44 -5.90
CA ALA A 118 -10.26 -13.52 -4.51
C ALA A 118 -8.99 -12.73 -4.26
N GLY A 119 -8.74 -12.38 -3.01
CA GLY A 119 -7.53 -11.66 -2.60
C GLY A 119 -7.64 -10.16 -2.76
N GLU A 120 -6.50 -9.47 -2.92
CA GLU A 120 -6.43 -8.01 -2.93
C GLU A 120 -7.21 -7.34 -4.07
N CYS A 121 -7.41 -8.04 -5.19
CA CYS A 121 -8.23 -7.54 -6.30
C CYS A 121 -9.73 -7.43 -5.97
N THR A 122 -10.17 -7.90 -4.80
CA THR A 122 -11.58 -7.89 -4.38
C THR A 122 -11.88 -6.79 -3.37
N GLY A 123 -13.04 -6.15 -3.49
CA GLY A 123 -13.49 -5.06 -2.63
C GLY A 123 -14.53 -5.47 -1.60
N GLY A 124 -14.75 -4.58 -0.62
CA GLY A 124 -15.85 -4.67 0.35
C GLY A 124 -15.55 -5.43 1.65
N MET A 125 -14.46 -6.20 1.73
CA MET A 125 -14.15 -7.03 2.90
C MET A 125 -13.40 -6.31 4.01
N HIS A 126 -12.63 -5.30 3.66
CA HIS A 126 -11.73 -4.61 4.59
C HIS A 126 -12.23 -3.22 4.99
N GLY A 127 -13.25 -2.70 4.31
CA GLY A 127 -13.65 -1.29 4.46
C GLY A 127 -12.52 -0.34 4.03
N ALA A 128 -12.50 0.83 4.62
CA ALA A 128 -11.54 1.88 4.27
C ALA A 128 -10.16 1.69 4.93
N ASP A 129 -10.05 0.86 5.97
CA ASP A 129 -8.82 0.71 6.75
C ASP A 129 -8.64 -0.73 7.21
N ARG A 130 -7.85 -1.48 6.48
CA ARG A 130 -7.60 -2.90 6.70
C ARG A 130 -6.70 -3.16 7.91
N ILE A 131 -7.09 -4.09 8.76
CA ILE A 131 -6.25 -4.60 9.86
C ILE A 131 -5.07 -5.41 9.28
N GLY A 132 -3.88 -5.20 9.85
CA GLY A 132 -2.66 -5.95 9.47
C GLY A 132 -2.88 -7.46 9.52
N GLY A 133 -2.36 -8.19 8.53
CA GLY A 133 -2.51 -9.64 8.40
C GLY A 133 -3.80 -10.13 7.73
N LEU A 134 -4.90 -9.36 7.78
CA LEU A 134 -6.18 -9.78 7.18
C LEU A 134 -6.13 -9.92 5.65
N SER A 135 -5.19 -9.29 4.96
CA SER A 135 -5.00 -9.47 3.52
C SER A 135 -4.64 -10.92 3.18
N THR A 136 -3.70 -11.49 3.93
CA THR A 136 -3.28 -12.90 3.77
C THR A 136 -4.45 -13.83 4.10
N ALA A 137 -5.14 -13.60 5.22
CA ALA A 137 -6.31 -14.40 5.60
C ALA A 137 -7.41 -14.35 4.54
N ASN A 138 -7.69 -13.15 3.99
CA ASN A 138 -8.63 -12.98 2.89
C ASN A 138 -8.20 -13.79 1.65
N GLY A 139 -6.95 -13.66 1.21
CA GLY A 139 -6.42 -14.40 0.07
C GLY A 139 -6.54 -15.91 0.23
N LEU A 140 -6.21 -16.44 1.40
CA LEU A 140 -6.29 -17.87 1.68
C LEU A 140 -7.76 -18.38 1.75
N VAL A 141 -8.61 -17.70 2.51
CA VAL A 141 -10.01 -18.13 2.72
C VAL A 141 -10.82 -18.00 1.44
N PHE A 142 -10.82 -16.82 0.84
CA PHE A 142 -11.60 -16.60 -0.39
C PHE A 142 -10.97 -17.24 -1.62
N GLY A 143 -9.65 -17.44 -1.65
CA GLY A 143 -8.99 -18.23 -2.68
C GLY A 143 -9.48 -19.70 -2.69
N LYS A 144 -9.60 -20.31 -1.51
CA LYS A 144 -10.19 -21.64 -1.36
C LYS A 144 -11.66 -21.65 -1.81
N ILE A 145 -12.46 -20.68 -1.35
CA ILE A 145 -13.88 -20.58 -1.70
C ILE A 145 -14.06 -20.40 -3.22
N ALA A 146 -13.25 -19.52 -3.84
CA ALA A 146 -13.28 -19.28 -5.28
C ALA A 146 -12.94 -20.56 -6.06
N GLY A 147 -11.88 -21.27 -5.67
CA GLY A 147 -11.49 -22.52 -6.31
C GLY A 147 -12.58 -23.59 -6.24
N GLU A 148 -13.18 -23.80 -5.05
CA GLU A 148 -14.29 -24.75 -4.88
C GLU A 148 -15.53 -24.36 -5.66
N SER A 149 -15.86 -23.06 -5.70
CA SER A 149 -17.02 -22.54 -6.43
C SER A 149 -16.82 -22.64 -7.94
N ALA A 150 -15.65 -22.30 -8.43
CA ALA A 150 -15.28 -22.42 -9.85
C ALA A 150 -15.30 -23.89 -10.30
N SER A 151 -14.78 -24.80 -9.49
CA SER A 151 -14.80 -26.23 -9.78
C SER A 151 -16.24 -26.78 -9.88
N ARG A 152 -17.12 -26.41 -8.95
CA ARG A 152 -18.54 -26.79 -8.99
C ARG A 152 -19.24 -26.22 -10.22
N TYR A 153 -18.98 -24.94 -10.52
CA TYR A 153 -19.52 -24.29 -11.70
C TYR A 153 -19.10 -25.00 -12.99
N ALA A 154 -17.80 -25.24 -13.16
CA ALA A 154 -17.26 -25.92 -14.34
C ALA A 154 -17.85 -27.34 -14.52
N SER A 155 -18.01 -28.08 -13.40
CA SER A 155 -18.62 -29.44 -13.42
C SER A 155 -20.10 -29.43 -13.81
N SER A 156 -20.78 -28.29 -13.66
CA SER A 156 -22.23 -28.14 -14.04
C SER A 156 -22.42 -27.68 -15.50
N LYS A 157 -21.37 -27.33 -16.20
CA LYS A 157 -21.42 -26.85 -17.58
C LYS A 157 -20.86 -27.88 -18.54
N SER A 158 -21.48 -28.03 -19.70
CA SER A 158 -20.87 -28.73 -20.84
C SER A 158 -19.77 -27.83 -21.39
N LEU A 159 -18.64 -28.43 -21.75
CA LEU A 159 -17.60 -27.69 -22.49
C LEU A 159 -18.20 -27.24 -23.83
N SER A 160 -18.31 -25.92 -24.00
CA SER A 160 -18.53 -25.33 -25.31
C SER A 160 -17.27 -25.49 -26.16
N GLU A 161 -17.44 -25.53 -27.48
CA GLU A 161 -16.30 -25.43 -28.40
C GLU A 161 -15.50 -24.17 -28.04
N LYS A 162 -14.17 -24.28 -28.08
CA LYS A 162 -13.29 -23.13 -27.83
C LYS A 162 -13.59 -22.07 -28.90
N GLU A 163 -14.15 -20.95 -28.50
CA GLU A 163 -14.07 -19.75 -29.30
C GLU A 163 -12.63 -19.21 -29.14
N GLU A 164 -11.88 -19.16 -30.23
CA GLU A 164 -10.61 -18.43 -30.23
C GLU A 164 -10.93 -16.94 -30.13
N VAL A 165 -10.64 -16.38 -28.95
CA VAL A 165 -10.74 -14.93 -28.74
C VAL A 165 -9.42 -14.32 -29.19
N GLU A 166 -9.44 -13.65 -30.32
CA GLU A 166 -8.30 -12.87 -30.80
C GLU A 166 -8.22 -11.57 -30.00
N PHE A 167 -7.23 -11.48 -29.13
CA PHE A 167 -6.94 -10.22 -28.43
C PHE A 167 -6.09 -9.32 -29.34
N ALA A 168 -6.70 -8.28 -29.89
CA ALA A 168 -5.95 -7.23 -30.54
C ALA A 168 -5.17 -6.44 -29.47
N LEU A 169 -3.85 -6.59 -29.45
CA LEU A 169 -2.98 -5.70 -28.67
C LEU A 169 -2.85 -4.40 -29.46
N TYR A 170 -3.43 -3.33 -28.94
CA TYR A 170 -3.24 -2.00 -29.51
C TYR A 170 -2.08 -1.32 -28.77
N GLU A 171 -1.08 -0.90 -29.55
CA GLU A 171 -0.14 0.10 -29.05
C GLU A 171 -0.87 1.45 -29.04
N ILE A 172 -1.04 2.01 -27.84
CA ILE A 172 -1.65 3.33 -27.67
C ILE A 172 -0.51 4.32 -27.52
N GLU A 173 -0.36 5.20 -28.50
CA GLU A 173 0.61 6.31 -28.44
C GLU A 173 0.29 7.18 -27.22
N GLY A 174 1.32 7.52 -26.43
CA GLY A 174 1.15 8.30 -25.19
C GLY A 174 0.60 7.53 -23.99
N ALA A 175 0.52 6.20 -24.06
CA ALA A 175 0.01 5.38 -22.95
C ALA A 175 0.89 5.50 -21.69
N GLU A 176 2.20 5.63 -21.84
CA GLU A 176 3.13 5.77 -20.70
C GLU A 176 2.92 7.10 -20.00
N GLU A 177 2.77 8.19 -20.74
CA GLU A 177 2.48 9.52 -20.18
C GLU A 177 1.13 9.53 -19.47
N LEU A 178 0.11 8.93 -20.05
CA LEU A 178 -1.21 8.80 -19.42
C LEU A 178 -1.16 7.99 -18.12
N ILE A 179 -0.39 6.90 -18.09
CA ILE A 179 -0.19 6.10 -16.87
C ILE A 179 0.45 6.94 -15.77
N LEU A 180 1.49 7.72 -16.11
CA LEU A 180 2.15 8.60 -15.14
C LEU A 180 1.20 9.69 -14.61
N GLU A 181 0.39 10.28 -15.48
CA GLU A 181 -0.62 11.27 -15.08
C GLU A 181 -1.67 10.67 -14.14
N VAL A 182 -2.20 9.48 -14.47
CA VAL A 182 -3.16 8.77 -13.61
C VAL A 182 -2.52 8.42 -12.27
N GLN A 183 -1.28 7.96 -12.25
CA GLN A 183 -0.56 7.66 -11.01
C GLN A 183 -0.40 8.92 -10.13
N GLU A 184 -0.09 10.06 -10.73
CA GLU A 184 0.04 11.32 -10.00
C GLU A 184 -1.29 11.79 -9.42
N ILE A 185 -2.38 11.74 -10.20
CA ILE A 185 -3.74 12.07 -9.74
C ILE A 185 -4.13 11.16 -8.58
N MET A 186 -3.94 9.85 -8.71
CA MET A 186 -4.28 8.89 -7.67
C MET A 186 -3.44 9.10 -6.40
N PHE A 187 -2.15 9.40 -6.55
CA PHE A 187 -1.28 9.67 -5.42
C PHE A 187 -1.74 10.90 -4.64
N LYS A 188 -2.07 11.98 -5.34
CA LYS A 188 -2.53 13.24 -4.73
C LYS A 188 -3.88 13.12 -4.03
N ASN A 189 -4.83 12.43 -4.65
CA ASN A 189 -6.24 12.55 -4.29
C ASN A 189 -6.83 11.28 -3.65
N ALA A 190 -6.19 10.13 -3.77
CA ALA A 190 -6.73 8.86 -3.31
C ALA A 190 -5.85 8.09 -2.33
N MET A 191 -4.66 8.60 -1.97
CA MET A 191 -3.71 7.88 -1.14
C MET A 191 -4.05 7.97 0.36
N ILE A 192 -3.73 9.08 1.01
CA ILE A 192 -3.94 9.28 2.46
C ILE A 192 -5.13 10.20 2.72
N GLU A 193 -5.11 11.40 2.15
CA GLU A 193 -6.23 12.34 2.23
C GLU A 193 -7.16 12.13 1.03
N LYS A 194 -8.43 11.88 1.33
CA LYS A 194 -9.49 11.77 0.33
C LYS A 194 -10.52 12.85 0.61
N SER A 195 -10.87 13.62 -0.41
CA SER A 195 -11.89 14.67 -0.29
C SER A 195 -12.82 14.63 -1.50
N GLU A 196 -14.02 15.16 -1.35
CA GLU A 196 -15.00 15.27 -2.44
C GLU A 196 -14.48 16.14 -3.61
N VAL A 197 -13.51 17.01 -3.35
CA VAL A 197 -12.90 17.88 -4.36
C VAL A 197 -11.77 17.16 -5.13
N GLY A 198 -11.19 16.12 -4.54
CA GLY A 198 -10.05 15.41 -5.09
C GLY A 198 -10.39 14.08 -5.79
N VAL A 199 -11.65 13.65 -5.77
CA VAL A 199 -12.10 12.38 -6.35
C VAL A 199 -13.03 12.62 -7.51
#